data_63532c338d65c4336e00df642d64dfdf
#
_entry.id   63532c338d65c4336e00df642d64dfdf
#
_cell.length_a   1.000
_cell.length_b   1.000
_cell.length_c   1.000
_cell.angle_alpha   90.00
_cell.angle_beta   90.00
_cell.angle_gamma   90.00
#
_symmetry.space_group_name_H-M   'P 1'
#
loop_
_entity.id
_entity.type
_entity.pdbx_description
1 polymer ?
#
loop_
_entity_poly.entity_id
_entity_poly.type
_entity_poly.pdbx_seq_one_letter_code
_entity_poly.pdbx_strand_id
1 'polypeptide(L)'
;MRRTTAGAAPVFSFTIVALGAMAAMLGSSAAQAADVEHGKVVFQTCAACHSEKPDAIGPSLRGVYGRKSGSLDNFRYSNAMQRANLVWDEVNLRAYLKDPQAKVKGNRMPFAGLSDPKDIDDVIAFLKQYK
;
A
#
# COMPACT_ATOMS: atom_id res chain seq x y z
N MET A 1 -67.78 -23.29 -65.23
CA MET A 1 -66.82 -24.34 -64.81
C MET A 1 -65.39 -23.80 -64.99
N ARG A 2 -64.71 -23.49 -63.95
CA ARG A 2 -63.26 -23.46 -63.85
C ARG A 2 -62.90 -23.06 -62.45
N ARG A 3 -62.35 -24.03 -61.66
CA ARG A 3 -61.88 -23.84 -60.29
C ARG A 3 -60.48 -23.21 -60.35
N THR A 4 -60.26 -22.13 -59.66
CA THR A 4 -58.95 -21.51 -59.45
C THR A 4 -58.52 -21.86 -58.05
N THR A 5 -57.45 -22.62 -57.96
CA THR A 5 -56.77 -23.04 -56.73
C THR A 5 -55.92 -21.85 -56.21
N ALA A 6 -56.20 -21.43 -54.99
CA ALA A 6 -55.37 -20.46 -54.25
C ALA A 6 -54.10 -21.14 -53.75
N GLY A 7 -52.96 -20.64 -54.20
CA GLY A 7 -51.67 -21.03 -53.67
C GLY A 7 -51.34 -20.30 -52.35
N ALA A 8 -51.12 -21.06 -51.32
CA ALA A 8 -50.64 -20.52 -50.05
C ALA A 8 -49.12 -20.32 -50.11
N ALA A 9 -48.67 -19.09 -49.85
CA ALA A 9 -47.25 -18.76 -49.67
C ALA A 9 -46.76 -19.08 -48.23
N PRO A 10 -45.56 -19.64 -48.05
CA PRO A 10 -45.03 -19.88 -46.73
C PRO A 10 -44.46 -18.58 -46.17
N VAL A 11 -44.91 -18.19 -44.99
CA VAL A 11 -44.31 -17.11 -44.16
C VAL A 11 -43.06 -17.65 -43.47
N PHE A 12 -41.91 -17.22 -43.93
CA PHE A 12 -40.63 -17.44 -43.22
C PHE A 12 -40.58 -16.53 -42.02
N SER A 13 -40.75 -17.09 -40.80
CA SER A 13 -40.49 -16.41 -39.55
C SER A 13 -38.99 -16.31 -39.35
N PHE A 14 -38.41 -15.12 -39.51
CA PHE A 14 -37.06 -14.82 -39.11
C PHE A 14 -37.01 -14.59 -37.60
N THR A 15 -36.57 -15.59 -36.88
CA THR A 15 -36.25 -15.44 -35.45
C THR A 15 -34.91 -14.72 -35.31
N ILE A 16 -34.93 -13.44 -34.95
CA ILE A 16 -33.73 -12.66 -34.64
C ILE A 16 -33.28 -13.08 -33.27
N VAL A 17 -32.23 -13.92 -33.18
CA VAL A 17 -31.51 -14.22 -31.95
C VAL A 17 -30.59 -13.02 -31.66
N ALA A 18 -31.03 -12.14 -30.76
CA ALA A 18 -30.17 -11.08 -30.22
C ALA A 18 -29.14 -11.70 -29.30
N LEU A 19 -27.91 -11.89 -29.79
CA LEU A 19 -26.76 -12.24 -28.97
C LEU A 19 -26.35 -10.97 -28.18
N GLY A 20 -26.81 -10.87 -26.93
CA GLY A 20 -26.36 -9.85 -25.99
C GLY A 20 -24.90 -10.09 -25.62
N ALA A 21 -24.00 -9.31 -26.21
CA ALA A 21 -22.60 -9.24 -25.75
C ALA A 21 -22.56 -8.55 -24.39
N MET A 22 -22.52 -9.34 -23.34
CA MET A 22 -22.28 -8.88 -21.97
C MET A 22 -20.78 -8.55 -21.85
N ALA A 23 -20.42 -7.30 -22.13
CA ALA A 23 -19.07 -6.80 -21.91
C ALA A 23 -18.82 -6.74 -20.39
N ALA A 24 -18.14 -7.75 -19.86
CA ALA A 24 -17.60 -7.71 -18.52
C ALA A 24 -16.53 -6.62 -18.46
N MET A 25 -16.87 -5.47 -17.89
CA MET A 25 -15.90 -4.45 -17.53
C MET A 25 -15.06 -4.99 -16.36
N LEU A 26 -13.93 -5.59 -16.68
CA LEU A 26 -12.85 -5.86 -15.73
C LEU A 26 -12.28 -4.49 -15.32
N GLY A 27 -12.80 -3.94 -14.24
CA GLY A 27 -12.22 -2.78 -13.58
C GLY A 27 -10.82 -3.13 -13.11
N SER A 28 -9.80 -2.83 -13.89
CA SER A 28 -8.42 -2.85 -13.42
C SER A 28 -8.29 -1.78 -12.35
N SER A 29 -8.32 -2.18 -11.08
CA SER A 29 -7.80 -1.34 -9.99
C SER A 29 -6.32 -1.13 -10.26
N ALA A 30 -5.98 -0.02 -10.91
CA ALA A 30 -4.60 0.43 -11.00
C ALA A 30 -4.13 0.66 -9.56
N ALA A 31 -3.26 -0.23 -9.07
CA ALA A 31 -2.54 0.02 -7.82
C ALA A 31 -1.79 1.34 -7.99
N GLN A 32 -2.20 2.35 -7.22
CA GLN A 32 -1.62 3.67 -7.31
C GLN A 32 -0.16 3.57 -6.86
N ALA A 33 0.77 3.96 -7.73
CA ALA A 33 2.19 3.99 -7.37
C ALA A 33 2.38 4.92 -6.16
N ALA A 34 3.25 4.51 -5.23
CA ALA A 34 3.55 5.30 -4.05
C ALA A 34 4.22 6.64 -4.45
N ASP A 35 3.78 7.72 -3.82
CA ASP A 35 4.23 9.08 -4.07
C ASP A 35 5.34 9.47 -3.09
N VAL A 36 6.57 9.56 -3.58
CA VAL A 36 7.76 9.90 -2.78
C VAL A 36 7.69 11.33 -2.24
N GLU A 37 7.16 12.28 -3.00
CA GLU A 37 7.06 13.68 -2.54
C GLU A 37 6.01 13.81 -1.43
N HIS A 38 4.87 13.14 -1.55
CA HIS A 38 3.92 13.06 -0.47
C HIS A 38 4.52 12.33 0.74
N GLY A 39 5.26 11.24 0.53
CA GLY A 39 5.98 10.52 1.58
C GLY A 39 6.96 11.41 2.35
N LYS A 40 7.63 12.35 1.65
CA LYS A 40 8.48 13.36 2.28
C LYS A 40 7.69 14.34 3.16
N VAL A 41 6.46 14.68 2.77
CA VAL A 41 5.56 15.51 3.61
C VAL A 41 5.16 14.74 4.86
N VAL A 42 4.73 13.49 4.74
CA VAL A 42 4.39 12.61 5.88
C VAL A 42 5.60 12.47 6.82
N PHE A 43 6.80 12.31 6.27
CA PHE A 43 8.06 12.17 7.03
C PHE A 43 8.37 13.38 7.93
N GLN A 44 7.85 14.57 7.66
CA GLN A 44 8.08 15.73 8.53
C GLN A 44 7.62 15.47 9.97
N THR A 45 6.56 14.71 10.15
CA THR A 45 6.09 14.29 11.49
C THR A 45 7.13 13.40 12.20
N CYS A 46 7.82 12.55 11.44
CA CYS A 46 8.86 11.66 11.95
C CYS A 46 10.14 12.45 12.28
N ALA A 47 10.51 13.40 11.42
CA ALA A 47 11.73 14.21 11.55
C ALA A 47 11.78 15.05 12.84
N ALA A 48 10.62 15.35 13.44
CA ALA A 48 10.54 16.04 14.72
C ALA A 48 11.30 15.31 15.85
N CYS A 49 11.26 13.96 15.83
CA CYS A 49 11.98 13.12 16.80
C CYS A 49 13.21 12.45 16.17
N HIS A 50 13.18 12.11 14.89
CA HIS A 50 14.24 11.43 14.16
C HIS A 50 15.12 12.41 13.37
N SER A 51 15.51 13.49 14.02
CA SER A 51 16.43 14.46 13.41
C SER A 51 17.86 13.94 13.36
N GLU A 52 18.69 14.55 12.51
CA GLU A 52 20.12 14.23 12.43
C GLU A 52 20.95 14.95 13.50
N LYS A 53 20.31 15.50 14.54
CA LYS A 53 20.98 16.17 15.64
C LYS A 53 21.51 15.17 16.67
N PRO A 54 22.64 15.47 17.38
CA PRO A 54 23.20 14.57 18.38
C PRO A 54 22.29 14.26 19.57
N ASP A 55 21.34 15.13 19.86
CA ASP A 55 20.37 15.04 20.95
C ASP A 55 18.97 14.61 20.48
N ALA A 56 18.87 14.02 19.30
CA ALA A 56 17.61 13.56 18.75
C ALA A 56 16.95 12.52 19.67
N ILE A 57 15.62 12.62 19.81
CA ILE A 57 14.82 11.72 20.66
C ILE A 57 14.81 10.29 20.09
N GLY A 58 14.76 10.18 18.77
CA GLY A 58 14.78 8.91 18.02
C GLY A 58 16.08 8.69 17.25
N PRO A 59 16.34 7.46 16.82
CA PRO A 59 17.53 7.16 16.01
C PRO A 59 17.43 7.79 14.61
N SER A 60 18.57 8.03 13.97
CA SER A 60 18.58 8.45 12.56
C SER A 60 17.87 7.43 11.68
N LEU A 61 17.01 7.93 10.79
CA LEU A 61 16.31 7.12 9.79
C LEU A 61 17.03 7.08 8.44
N ARG A 62 18.19 7.75 8.30
CA ARG A 62 19.01 7.62 7.09
C ARG A 62 19.41 6.17 6.87
N GLY A 63 19.17 5.66 5.67
CA GLY A 63 19.47 4.27 5.34
C GLY A 63 18.72 3.24 6.21
N VAL A 64 17.57 3.61 6.79
CA VAL A 64 16.77 2.69 7.61
C VAL A 64 16.23 1.52 6.79
N TYR A 65 15.87 1.74 5.53
CA TYR A 65 15.38 0.67 4.68
C TYR A 65 16.47 -0.40 4.44
N GLY A 66 16.15 -1.65 4.78
CA GLY A 66 17.07 -2.79 4.73
C GLY A 66 17.99 -2.93 5.97
N ARG A 67 17.93 -2.01 6.92
CA ARG A 67 18.74 -2.06 8.16
C ARG A 67 18.09 -2.95 9.22
N LYS A 68 18.91 -3.59 10.05
CA LYS A 68 18.44 -4.34 11.22
C LYS A 68 17.87 -3.43 12.29
N SER A 69 16.81 -3.89 12.98
CA SER A 69 16.27 -3.22 14.14
C SER A 69 17.34 -3.12 15.27
N GLY A 70 17.37 -1.98 15.95
CA GLY A 70 18.25 -1.78 17.10
C GLY A 70 19.74 -1.83 16.82
N SER A 71 20.18 -1.54 15.57
CA SER A 71 21.55 -1.78 15.13
C SER A 71 22.48 -0.55 15.05
N LEU A 72 21.98 0.66 15.34
CA LEU A 72 22.86 1.83 15.40
C LEU A 72 23.58 1.89 16.75
N ASP A 73 24.91 1.97 16.72
CA ASP A 73 25.75 1.99 17.92
C ASP A 73 25.63 3.30 18.70
N ASN A 74 25.28 4.39 18.02
CA ASN A 74 25.14 5.73 18.58
C ASN A 74 23.76 6.04 19.15
N PHE A 75 22.86 5.05 19.25
CA PHE A 75 21.52 5.23 19.80
C PHE A 75 21.16 4.14 20.82
N ARG A 76 20.61 4.57 21.97
CA ARG A 76 20.19 3.65 23.03
C ARG A 76 18.77 3.16 22.80
N TYR A 77 18.63 2.02 22.17
CA TYR A 77 17.34 1.36 21.94
C TYR A 77 16.72 0.75 23.19
N SER A 78 15.40 0.52 23.15
CA SER A 78 14.74 -0.35 24.13
C SER A 78 15.21 -1.80 23.96
N ASN A 79 15.17 -2.57 25.05
CA ASN A 79 15.44 -4.01 24.99
C ASN A 79 14.51 -4.74 24.01
N ALA A 80 13.25 -4.27 23.90
CA ALA A 80 12.30 -4.81 22.94
C ALA A 80 12.77 -4.62 21.50
N MET A 81 13.25 -3.41 21.15
CA MET A 81 13.73 -3.11 19.81
C MET A 81 15.02 -3.87 19.47
N GLN A 82 15.92 -4.02 20.43
CA GLN A 82 17.16 -4.80 20.23
C GLN A 82 16.88 -6.28 20.00
N ARG A 83 15.90 -6.84 20.73
CA ARG A 83 15.52 -8.25 20.60
C ARG A 83 14.51 -8.55 19.49
N ALA A 84 13.95 -7.53 18.84
CA ALA A 84 12.95 -7.70 17.79
C ALA A 84 13.48 -8.48 16.58
N ASN A 85 14.79 -8.39 16.33
CA ASN A 85 15.48 -9.11 15.25
C ASN A 85 14.80 -8.94 13.87
N LEU A 86 14.33 -7.74 13.59
CA LEU A 86 13.69 -7.39 12.33
C LEU A 86 14.71 -6.81 11.34
N VAL A 87 14.43 -6.99 10.06
CA VAL A 87 14.99 -6.14 8.99
C VAL A 87 13.90 -5.15 8.60
N TRP A 88 14.25 -3.88 8.48
CA TRP A 88 13.32 -2.82 8.08
C TRP A 88 13.07 -2.86 6.57
N ASP A 89 12.52 -3.97 6.12
CA ASP A 89 11.97 -4.14 4.77
C ASP A 89 10.56 -3.52 4.67
N GLU A 90 9.96 -3.58 3.50
CA GLU A 90 8.65 -3.00 3.26
C GLU A 90 7.56 -3.61 4.16
N VAL A 91 7.58 -4.93 4.36
CA VAL A 91 6.57 -5.64 5.16
C VAL A 91 6.66 -5.24 6.63
N ASN A 92 7.88 -5.21 7.18
CA ASN A 92 8.11 -4.87 8.57
C ASN A 92 7.89 -3.38 8.84
N LEU A 93 8.31 -2.49 7.93
CA LEU A 93 8.03 -1.06 8.03
C LEU A 93 6.53 -0.77 7.98
N ARG A 94 5.79 -1.38 7.06
CA ARG A 94 4.34 -1.24 6.95
C ARG A 94 3.64 -1.63 8.26
N ALA A 95 3.96 -2.79 8.80
CA ALA A 95 3.38 -3.27 10.05
C ALA A 95 3.75 -2.37 11.24
N TYR A 96 5.00 -1.91 11.31
CA TYR A 96 5.48 -1.05 12.37
C TYR A 96 4.89 0.35 12.31
N LEU A 97 4.81 0.96 11.11
CA LEU A 97 4.23 2.28 10.92
C LEU A 97 2.72 2.30 11.14
N LYS A 98 2.04 1.18 10.90
CA LYS A 98 0.61 1.04 11.19
C LYS A 98 0.33 0.97 12.70
N ASP A 99 1.09 0.18 13.42
CA ASP A 99 0.96 0.01 14.88
C ASP A 99 2.32 -0.42 15.48
N PRO A 100 3.11 0.55 15.95
CA PRO A 100 4.44 0.26 16.50
C PRO A 100 4.41 -0.66 17.71
N GLN A 101 3.40 -0.54 18.57
CA GLN A 101 3.30 -1.36 19.79
C GLN A 101 2.83 -2.79 19.50
N ALA A 102 1.97 -2.98 18.51
CA ALA A 102 1.58 -4.32 18.06
C ALA A 102 2.77 -5.03 17.41
N LYS A 103 3.58 -4.32 16.62
CA LYS A 103 4.72 -4.93 15.90
C LYS A 103 5.91 -5.21 16.82
N VAL A 104 6.25 -4.27 17.71
CA VAL A 104 7.35 -4.40 18.68
C VAL A 104 6.86 -3.97 20.04
N LYS A 105 6.20 -4.88 20.77
CA LYS A 105 5.66 -4.61 22.09
C LYS A 105 6.74 -4.21 23.08
N GLY A 106 6.58 -3.04 23.69
CA GLY A 106 7.54 -2.49 24.63
C GLY A 106 8.64 -1.64 23.97
N ASN A 107 8.49 -1.27 22.70
CA ASN A 107 9.28 -0.20 22.11
C ASN A 107 8.96 1.14 22.80
N ARG A 108 9.91 2.09 22.75
CA ARG A 108 9.77 3.38 23.44
C ARG A 108 9.35 4.53 22.51
N MET A 109 9.01 4.25 21.26
CA MET A 109 8.55 5.28 20.32
C MET A 109 7.12 5.72 20.68
N PRO A 110 6.91 6.98 21.10
CA PRO A 110 5.58 7.46 21.51
C PRO A 110 4.74 7.87 20.28
N PHE A 111 4.46 6.92 19.42
CA PHE A 111 3.75 7.12 18.16
C PHE A 111 2.63 6.09 18.03
N ALA A 112 1.42 6.57 17.75
CA ALA A 112 0.24 5.70 17.68
C ALA A 112 0.12 4.92 16.35
N GLY A 113 0.88 5.32 15.34
CA GLY A 113 0.81 4.75 14.00
C GLY A 113 0.14 5.68 12.99
N LEU A 114 0.27 5.34 11.72
CA LEU A 114 -0.43 5.97 10.61
C LEU A 114 -1.70 5.17 10.30
N SER A 115 -2.83 5.88 10.21
CA SER A 115 -4.13 5.26 9.91
C SER A 115 -4.38 5.11 8.41
N ASP A 116 -3.82 6.00 7.59
CA ASP A 116 -3.98 5.95 6.13
C ASP A 116 -2.94 5.01 5.50
N PRO A 117 -3.38 3.93 4.83
CA PRO A 117 -2.47 3.04 4.12
C PRO A 117 -1.64 3.75 3.04
N LYS A 118 -2.19 4.81 2.42
CA LYS A 118 -1.46 5.58 1.41
C LYS A 118 -0.29 6.34 2.02
N ASP A 119 -0.48 6.97 3.18
CA ASP A 119 0.61 7.63 3.90
C ASP A 119 1.73 6.66 4.25
N ILE A 120 1.37 5.43 4.64
CA ILE A 120 2.35 4.37 4.93
C ILE A 120 3.13 4.00 3.68
N ASP A 121 2.45 3.80 2.55
CA ASP A 121 3.09 3.44 1.28
C ASP A 121 4.04 4.53 0.79
N ASP A 122 3.58 5.77 0.86
CA ASP A 122 4.32 6.93 0.38
C ASP A 122 5.55 7.21 1.25
N VAL A 123 5.41 7.15 2.59
CA VAL A 123 6.57 7.35 3.48
C VAL A 123 7.59 6.22 3.37
N ILE A 124 7.18 4.98 3.13
CA ILE A 124 8.11 3.88 2.85
C ILE A 124 8.86 4.12 1.55
N ALA A 125 8.18 4.59 0.51
CA ALA A 125 8.83 4.95 -0.76
C ALA A 125 9.87 6.05 -0.57
N PHE A 126 9.58 7.07 0.24
CA PHE A 126 10.55 8.09 0.63
C PHE A 126 11.75 7.49 1.40
N LEU A 127 11.49 6.65 2.41
CA LEU A 127 12.54 6.03 3.25
C LEU A 127 13.49 5.13 2.44
N LYS A 128 13.05 4.52 1.35
CA LYS A 128 13.90 3.74 0.43
C LYS A 128 15.01 4.60 -0.19
N GLN A 129 14.76 5.87 -0.38
CA GLN A 129 15.67 6.83 -1.00
C GLN A 129 16.41 7.71 0.01
N TYR A 130 16.00 7.72 1.27
CA TYR A 130 16.55 8.55 2.33
C TYR A 130 17.87 7.95 2.85
N LYS A 131 18.98 8.40 2.21
CA LYS A 131 20.37 7.93 2.47
C LYS A 131 21.18 8.97 3.22
#